data_9cb68180626241ab5ff816e18bff86e3
#
_entry.id   9cb68180626241ab5ff816e18bff86e3
#
_cell.length_a   1.000
_cell.length_b   1.000
_cell.length_c   1.000
_cell.angle_alpha   90.00
_cell.angle_beta   90.00
_cell.angle_gamma   90.00
#
_symmetry.space_group_name_H-M   'P 1'
#
loop_
_entity.id
_entity.type
_entity.pdbx_description
1 polymer ?
#
loop_
_entity_poly.entity_id
_entity_poly.type
_entity_poly.pdbx_seq_one_letter_code
_entity_poly.pdbx_strand_id
1 'polypeptide(L)'
;GILYAFCGYFVAYYWNLMWLDAMVLFPVILLGIEKIINKGKPTLYCISLALMFFANYYMAYMICIFAVLYFLTYYFANYSIEQKFNRALSKKAPLAKRLSNSLFWSSGVKFAFYSIVAVLLAAFVVIPLITILTDSSATSSGSPAEYKKYFSTFDFLANHLASSEPTIRSSGTDVLPNVYCGVLTLLLVPLFLFCKKIKTREKISYVCLLGVLYLSFNMNYLNFVWHGFHFPNDLPYRFSFMYSFVLLVMAYKALIHIKDFSGKEILATGLGFALFLVLVEKITSKNIGDMSLGLSIIFGVGYVLILRLLKDKKYQASAVSILLLCTVTSEIALGNTNHYSMNQNKTNYTSDYDDFRTLKKELDDYDGN
;
A
#
# COMPACT_ATOMS: atom_id res chain seq x y z
N GLY A 1 1.27 1.52 12.92
CA GLY A 1 -0.15 1.92 12.84
C GLY A 1 -0.30 3.33 12.28
N ILE A 2 0.19 4.37 12.98
CA ILE A 2 -0.02 5.79 12.61
C ILE A 2 0.44 6.10 11.18
N LEU A 3 1.69 5.74 10.82
CA LEU A 3 2.20 5.96 9.46
C LEU A 3 1.39 5.27 8.36
N TYR A 4 0.71 4.17 8.67
CA TYR A 4 -0.20 3.52 7.74
C TYR A 4 -1.55 4.25 7.65
N ALA A 5 -2.12 4.60 8.81
CA ALA A 5 -3.40 5.28 8.88
C ALA A 5 -3.41 6.67 8.21
N PHE A 6 -2.24 7.33 8.16
CA PHE A 6 -2.08 8.66 7.59
C PHE A 6 -1.06 8.69 6.43
N CYS A 7 -0.92 7.59 5.70
CA CYS A 7 -0.07 7.56 4.51
C CYS A 7 -0.65 8.41 3.37
N GLY A 8 0.15 8.66 2.34
CA GLY A 8 -0.25 9.48 1.19
C GLY A 8 -1.56 9.04 0.52
N TYR A 9 -1.84 7.72 0.52
CA TYR A 9 -3.12 7.21 0.04
C TYR A 9 -4.32 7.74 0.86
N PHE A 10 -4.21 7.72 2.19
CA PHE A 10 -5.26 8.25 3.06
C PHE A 10 -5.45 9.76 2.82
N VAL A 11 -4.35 10.50 2.73
CA VAL A 11 -4.39 11.97 2.49
C VAL A 11 -5.12 12.28 1.18
N ALA A 12 -4.86 11.49 0.12
CA ALA A 12 -5.50 11.69 -1.16
C ALA A 12 -6.99 11.30 -1.19
N TYR A 13 -7.37 10.26 -0.42
CA TYR A 13 -8.66 9.59 -0.57
C TYR A 13 -9.51 9.50 0.69
N TYR A 14 -9.19 10.25 1.77
CA TYR A 14 -9.95 10.21 3.03
C TYR A 14 -11.43 10.58 2.88
N TRP A 15 -11.76 11.39 1.90
CA TRP A 15 -13.13 11.78 1.56
C TRP A 15 -13.93 10.64 0.89
N ASN A 16 -13.26 9.63 0.35
CA ASN A 16 -13.87 8.45 -0.26
C ASN A 16 -13.96 7.31 0.76
N LEU A 17 -14.90 7.42 1.69
CA LEU A 17 -15.03 6.54 2.85
C LEU A 17 -15.10 5.05 2.48
N MET A 18 -15.76 4.71 1.35
CA MET A 18 -15.90 3.32 0.89
C MET A 18 -14.56 2.64 0.55
N TRP A 19 -13.47 3.40 0.36
CA TRP A 19 -12.14 2.84 0.11
C TRP A 19 -11.34 2.65 1.40
N LEU A 20 -11.71 3.34 2.48
CA LEU A 20 -11.03 3.22 3.76
C LEU A 20 -11.28 1.86 4.40
N ASP A 21 -12.45 1.25 4.15
CA ASP A 21 -12.73 -0.12 4.58
C ASP A 21 -11.68 -1.10 4.06
N ALA A 22 -11.18 -0.88 2.83
CA ALA A 22 -10.11 -1.67 2.26
C ALA A 22 -8.80 -1.53 3.06
N MET A 23 -8.45 -0.32 3.50
CA MET A 23 -7.27 -0.11 4.34
C MET A 23 -7.39 -0.82 5.70
N VAL A 24 -8.60 -0.86 6.29
CA VAL A 24 -8.85 -1.52 7.57
C VAL A 24 -8.81 -3.04 7.44
N LEU A 25 -9.46 -3.60 6.44
CA LEU A 25 -9.56 -5.06 6.25
C LEU A 25 -8.29 -5.68 5.66
N PHE A 26 -7.51 -4.93 4.88
CA PHE A 26 -6.33 -5.42 4.21
C PHE A 26 -5.29 -6.08 5.14
N PRO A 27 -4.82 -5.45 6.24
CA PRO A 27 -3.91 -6.11 7.17
C PRO A 27 -4.49 -7.38 7.80
N VAL A 28 -5.81 -7.43 8.00
CA VAL A 28 -6.51 -8.58 8.60
C VAL A 28 -6.53 -9.75 7.61
N ILE A 29 -6.76 -9.46 6.32
CA ILE A 29 -6.68 -10.45 5.24
C ILE A 29 -5.28 -11.05 5.15
N LEU A 30 -4.23 -10.21 5.18
CA LEU A 30 -2.84 -10.67 5.14
C LEU A 30 -2.48 -11.52 6.34
N LEU A 31 -2.90 -11.12 7.55
CA LEU A 31 -2.75 -11.95 8.75
C LEU A 31 -3.47 -13.30 8.61
N GLY A 32 -4.61 -13.31 7.92
CA GLY A 32 -5.34 -14.53 7.56
C GLY A 32 -4.52 -15.47 6.66
N ILE A 33 -3.83 -14.93 5.65
CA ILE A 33 -2.91 -15.68 4.77
C ILE A 33 -1.76 -16.27 5.59
N GLU A 34 -1.15 -15.49 6.47
CA GLU A 34 -0.10 -15.98 7.36
C GLU A 34 -0.59 -17.13 8.26
N LYS A 35 -1.83 -17.04 8.76
CA LYS A 35 -2.44 -18.13 9.56
C LYS A 35 -2.70 -19.39 8.73
N ILE A 36 -3.07 -19.27 7.46
CA ILE A 36 -3.18 -20.43 6.55
C ILE A 36 -1.83 -21.13 6.43
N ILE A 37 -0.76 -20.38 6.13
CA ILE A 37 0.57 -20.93 5.89
C ILE A 37 1.18 -21.51 7.18
N ASN A 38 1.09 -20.76 8.30
CA ASN A 38 1.75 -21.14 9.55
C ASN A 38 0.99 -22.19 10.35
N LYS A 39 -0.35 -22.10 10.36
CA LYS A 39 -1.23 -22.88 11.26
C LYS A 39 -2.28 -23.70 10.53
N GLY A 40 -2.41 -23.58 9.21
CA GLY A 40 -3.45 -24.24 8.41
C GLY A 40 -4.87 -23.75 8.71
N LYS A 41 -5.05 -22.57 9.37
CA LYS A 41 -6.35 -22.02 9.82
C LYS A 41 -6.85 -20.95 8.83
N PRO A 42 -7.86 -21.23 8.00
CA PRO A 42 -8.30 -20.31 6.95
C PRO A 42 -9.41 -19.33 7.37
N THR A 43 -10.05 -19.55 8.51
CA THR A 43 -11.27 -18.82 8.92
C THR A 43 -11.12 -17.31 8.87
N LEU A 44 -10.00 -16.77 9.43
CA LEU A 44 -9.78 -15.33 9.44
C LEU A 44 -9.68 -14.77 8.03
N TYR A 45 -8.94 -15.45 7.15
CA TYR A 45 -8.80 -15.07 5.75
C TYR A 45 -10.13 -15.06 5.03
N CYS A 46 -10.89 -16.16 5.14
CA CYS A 46 -12.16 -16.32 4.46
C CYS A 46 -13.18 -15.25 4.88
N ILE A 47 -13.34 -15.04 6.18
CA ILE A 47 -14.31 -14.04 6.70
C ILE A 47 -13.89 -12.63 6.32
N SER A 48 -12.62 -12.25 6.52
CA SER A 48 -12.16 -10.89 6.21
C SER A 48 -12.23 -10.57 4.71
N LEU A 49 -11.95 -11.55 3.86
CA LEU A 49 -12.07 -11.38 2.41
C LEU A 49 -13.54 -11.29 1.97
N ALA A 50 -14.44 -12.12 2.54
CA ALA A 50 -15.87 -12.03 2.27
C ALA A 50 -16.44 -10.65 2.68
N LEU A 51 -16.06 -10.15 3.86
CA LEU A 51 -16.43 -8.80 4.32
C LEU A 51 -15.90 -7.72 3.38
N MET A 52 -14.71 -7.90 2.81
CA MET A 52 -14.15 -6.95 1.86
C MET A 52 -14.94 -6.91 0.55
N PHE A 53 -15.35 -8.06 0.02
CA PHE A 53 -16.23 -8.12 -1.16
C PHE A 53 -17.58 -7.48 -0.89
N PHE A 54 -18.11 -7.66 0.32
CA PHE A 54 -19.35 -7.03 0.74
C PHE A 54 -19.23 -5.51 0.87
N ALA A 55 -18.13 -5.01 1.46
CA ALA A 55 -17.90 -3.58 1.65
C ALA A 55 -17.58 -2.86 0.34
N ASN A 56 -16.67 -3.43 -0.46
CA ASN A 56 -16.26 -2.85 -1.74
C ASN A 56 -15.64 -3.92 -2.66
N TYR A 57 -16.41 -4.41 -3.60
CA TYR A 57 -16.00 -5.45 -4.54
C TYR A 57 -14.78 -5.07 -5.39
N TYR A 58 -14.69 -3.80 -5.80
CA TYR A 58 -13.64 -3.33 -6.68
C TYR A 58 -12.28 -3.30 -5.96
N MET A 59 -12.27 -2.82 -4.72
CA MET A 59 -11.08 -2.88 -3.88
C MET A 59 -10.75 -4.33 -3.48
N ALA A 60 -11.78 -5.18 -3.27
CA ALA A 60 -11.59 -6.60 -3.01
C ALA A 60 -10.89 -7.31 -4.17
N TYR A 61 -11.22 -6.98 -5.42
CA TYR A 61 -10.54 -7.49 -6.60
C TYR A 61 -9.03 -7.16 -6.58
N MET A 62 -8.67 -5.90 -6.32
CA MET A 62 -7.26 -5.49 -6.20
C MET A 62 -6.56 -6.20 -5.04
N ILE A 63 -7.25 -6.36 -3.90
CA ILE A 63 -6.73 -7.10 -2.74
C ILE A 63 -6.51 -8.58 -3.10
N CYS A 64 -7.37 -9.20 -3.91
CA CYS A 64 -7.16 -10.58 -4.38
C CYS A 64 -5.88 -10.74 -5.20
N ILE A 65 -5.58 -9.80 -6.12
CA ILE A 65 -4.31 -9.80 -6.87
C ILE A 65 -3.14 -9.71 -5.88
N PHE A 66 -3.20 -8.76 -4.96
CA PHE A 66 -2.15 -8.61 -3.95
C PHE A 66 -2.03 -9.83 -3.04
N ALA A 67 -3.14 -10.45 -2.65
CA ALA A 67 -3.17 -11.63 -1.79
C ALA A 67 -2.38 -12.80 -2.38
N VAL A 68 -2.48 -13.01 -3.71
CA VAL A 68 -1.66 -14.01 -4.44
C VAL A 68 -0.17 -13.64 -4.35
N LEU A 69 0.18 -12.39 -4.64
CA LEU A 69 1.56 -11.92 -4.57
C LEU A 69 2.12 -12.03 -3.14
N TYR A 70 1.31 -11.68 -2.13
CA TYR A 70 1.71 -11.77 -0.72
C TYR A 70 1.85 -13.21 -0.24
N PHE A 71 0.95 -14.10 -0.64
CA PHE A 71 1.05 -15.53 -0.33
C PHE A 71 2.41 -16.08 -0.81
N LEU A 72 2.79 -15.80 -2.06
CA LEU A 72 4.08 -16.19 -2.60
C LEU A 72 5.24 -15.54 -1.82
N THR A 73 5.18 -14.24 -1.62
CA THR A 73 6.21 -13.47 -0.90
C THR A 73 6.42 -14.02 0.51
N TYR A 74 5.35 -14.19 1.27
CA TYR A 74 5.42 -14.69 2.65
C TYR A 74 5.92 -16.13 2.71
N TYR A 75 5.46 -16.99 1.79
CA TYR A 75 5.94 -18.35 1.72
C TYR A 75 7.43 -18.42 1.42
N PHE A 76 7.90 -17.74 0.38
CA PHE A 76 9.32 -17.75 0.02
C PHE A 76 10.21 -17.05 1.05
N ALA A 77 9.74 -16.02 1.73
CA ALA A 77 10.45 -15.35 2.80
C ALA A 77 10.72 -16.27 4.00
N ASN A 78 9.72 -17.06 4.41
CA ASN A 78 9.77 -17.79 5.68
C ASN A 78 10.09 -19.27 5.53
N TYR A 79 9.76 -19.89 4.39
CA TYR A 79 9.89 -21.34 4.20
C TYR A 79 10.85 -21.66 3.06
N SER A 80 11.88 -22.49 3.37
CA SER A 80 12.72 -23.06 2.33
C SER A 80 11.98 -24.22 1.69
N ILE A 81 11.82 -24.15 0.38
CA ILE A 81 11.25 -25.24 -0.42
C ILE A 81 12.05 -26.53 -0.16
N GLU A 82 13.35 -26.41 -0.08
CA GLU A 82 14.28 -27.54 0.11
C GLU A 82 14.19 -28.20 1.48
N GLN A 83 14.08 -27.44 2.55
CA GLN A 83 14.11 -27.99 3.91
C GLN A 83 12.87 -28.81 4.30
N LYS A 84 11.69 -28.48 3.72
CA LYS A 84 10.46 -29.21 4.01
C LYS A 84 10.17 -30.28 2.95
N PHE A 85 10.58 -30.08 1.73
CA PHE A 85 10.49 -31.06 0.67
C PHE A 85 11.39 -32.27 0.96
N ASN A 86 12.61 -32.05 1.44
CA ASN A 86 13.55 -33.12 1.79
C ASN A 86 13.17 -33.88 3.07
N ARG A 87 12.46 -33.28 4.04
CA ARG A 87 11.95 -33.96 5.24
C ARG A 87 10.70 -34.84 4.93
N ALA A 88 9.94 -34.50 3.88
CA ALA A 88 8.76 -35.27 3.46
C ALA A 88 9.10 -36.35 2.41
N LEU A 89 10.30 -36.32 1.85
CA LEU A 89 10.75 -37.21 0.78
C LEU A 89 11.60 -38.38 1.32
N SER A 90 10.92 -39.40 1.77
CA SER A 90 11.42 -40.74 1.43
C SER A 90 11.40 -40.84 -0.10
N LYS A 91 12.55 -41.07 -0.75
CA LYS A 91 12.73 -41.11 -2.21
C LYS A 91 11.78 -42.08 -2.96
N LYS A 92 10.97 -42.83 -2.25
CA LYS A 92 10.04 -43.85 -2.76
C LYS A 92 8.54 -43.52 -2.70
N ALA A 93 8.16 -42.30 -2.22
CA ALA A 93 6.73 -41.96 -2.13
C ALA A 93 6.12 -41.56 -3.48
N PRO A 94 4.88 -41.95 -3.81
CA PRO A 94 4.16 -41.54 -5.03
C PRO A 94 4.04 -40.00 -5.12
N LEU A 95 4.00 -39.45 -6.35
CA LEU A 95 3.94 -38.01 -6.61
C LEU A 95 2.78 -37.33 -5.85
N ALA A 96 1.59 -37.95 -5.85
CA ALA A 96 0.42 -37.43 -5.13
C ALA A 96 0.67 -37.25 -3.62
N LYS A 97 1.36 -38.22 -2.98
CA LYS A 97 1.72 -38.18 -1.56
C LYS A 97 2.82 -37.12 -1.27
N ARG A 98 3.68 -36.88 -2.26
CA ARG A 98 4.70 -35.81 -2.21
C ARG A 98 4.05 -34.44 -2.25
N LEU A 99 3.07 -34.21 -3.14
CA LEU A 99 2.34 -32.97 -3.28
C LEU A 99 1.48 -32.69 -2.03
N SER A 100 0.75 -33.68 -1.51
CA SER A 100 -0.09 -33.55 -0.33
C SER A 100 0.70 -33.21 0.94
N ASN A 101 1.97 -33.65 1.04
CA ASN A 101 2.85 -33.35 2.16
C ASN A 101 3.64 -32.03 2.00
N SER A 102 3.55 -31.37 0.85
CA SER A 102 4.17 -30.06 0.63
C SER A 102 3.35 -28.97 1.30
N LEU A 103 4.01 -28.18 2.17
CA LEU A 103 3.35 -27.02 2.80
C LEU A 103 2.85 -26.03 1.77
N PHE A 104 3.58 -25.84 0.66
CA PHE A 104 3.19 -24.94 -0.42
C PHE A 104 1.85 -25.36 -1.02
N TRP A 105 1.74 -26.62 -1.46
CA TRP A 105 0.52 -27.11 -2.09
C TRP A 105 -0.64 -27.21 -1.09
N SER A 106 -0.39 -27.69 0.12
CA SER A 106 -1.43 -27.81 1.15
C SER A 106 -1.97 -26.44 1.58
N SER A 107 -1.11 -25.43 1.74
CA SER A 107 -1.56 -24.07 2.05
C SER A 107 -2.11 -23.35 0.81
N GLY A 108 -1.56 -23.57 -0.38
CA GLY A 108 -2.02 -23.00 -1.63
C GLY A 108 -3.43 -23.47 -2.01
N VAL A 109 -3.71 -24.76 -1.87
CA VAL A 109 -5.06 -25.33 -2.10
C VAL A 109 -6.06 -24.74 -1.10
N LYS A 110 -5.69 -24.64 0.19
CA LYS A 110 -6.55 -23.98 1.18
C LYS A 110 -6.78 -22.51 0.85
N PHE A 111 -5.73 -21.79 0.50
CA PHE A 111 -5.83 -20.39 0.09
C PHE A 111 -6.79 -20.22 -1.08
N ALA A 112 -6.63 -20.99 -2.17
CA ALA A 112 -7.49 -20.93 -3.33
C ALA A 112 -8.94 -21.33 -3.01
N PHE A 113 -9.14 -22.44 -2.29
CA PHE A 113 -10.47 -22.91 -1.90
C PHE A 113 -11.22 -21.87 -1.06
N TYR A 114 -10.58 -21.33 -0.01
CA TYR A 114 -11.22 -20.36 0.85
C TYR A 114 -11.35 -18.97 0.24
N SER A 115 -10.59 -18.64 -0.82
CA SER A 115 -10.85 -17.47 -1.67
C SER A 115 -12.18 -17.63 -2.41
N ILE A 116 -12.41 -18.80 -3.01
CA ILE A 116 -13.69 -19.11 -3.68
C ILE A 116 -14.84 -19.08 -2.68
N VAL A 117 -14.69 -19.69 -1.51
CA VAL A 117 -15.72 -19.65 -0.45
C VAL A 117 -16.03 -18.21 -0.02
N ALA A 118 -15.02 -17.35 0.11
CA ALA A 118 -15.23 -15.94 0.46
C ALA A 118 -16.05 -15.19 -0.60
N VAL A 119 -15.77 -15.43 -1.90
CA VAL A 119 -16.56 -14.85 -3.01
C VAL A 119 -18.00 -15.40 -2.99
N LEU A 120 -18.17 -16.71 -2.76
CA LEU A 120 -19.50 -17.33 -2.67
C LEU A 120 -20.33 -16.77 -1.49
N LEU A 121 -19.71 -16.51 -0.35
CA LEU A 121 -20.39 -15.86 0.78
C LEU A 121 -20.89 -14.46 0.45
N ALA A 122 -20.20 -13.73 -0.45
CA ALA A 122 -20.60 -12.41 -0.93
C ALA A 122 -21.39 -12.46 -2.26
N ALA A 123 -21.76 -13.66 -2.76
CA ALA A 123 -22.33 -13.83 -4.08
C ALA A 123 -23.63 -13.04 -4.31
N PHE A 124 -24.42 -12.81 -3.27
CA PHE A 124 -25.65 -12.01 -3.36
C PHE A 124 -25.40 -10.52 -3.68
N VAL A 125 -24.19 -10.01 -3.46
CA VAL A 125 -23.74 -8.69 -3.91
C VAL A 125 -23.00 -8.80 -5.24
N VAL A 126 -22.11 -9.79 -5.38
CA VAL A 126 -21.20 -9.91 -6.52
C VAL A 126 -21.94 -10.28 -7.81
N ILE A 127 -22.96 -11.17 -7.75
CA ILE A 127 -23.69 -11.63 -8.93
C ILE A 127 -24.51 -10.49 -9.59
N PRO A 128 -25.38 -9.75 -8.87
CA PRO A 128 -26.10 -8.63 -9.47
C PRO A 128 -25.16 -7.57 -10.04
N LEU A 129 -24.05 -7.34 -9.34
CA LEU A 129 -23.06 -6.38 -9.77
C LEU A 129 -22.39 -6.76 -11.10
N ILE A 130 -21.98 -8.03 -11.27
CA ILE A 130 -21.40 -8.50 -12.55
C ILE A 130 -22.40 -8.29 -13.67
N THR A 131 -23.69 -8.58 -13.45
CA THR A 131 -24.75 -8.34 -14.44
C THR A 131 -24.83 -6.87 -14.83
N ILE A 132 -24.82 -5.95 -13.86
CA ILE A 132 -24.86 -4.51 -14.13
C ILE A 132 -23.60 -4.04 -14.87
N LEU A 133 -22.42 -4.55 -14.50
CA LEU A 133 -21.16 -4.17 -15.12
C LEU A 133 -21.07 -4.63 -16.57
N THR A 134 -21.63 -5.80 -16.94
CA THR A 134 -21.63 -6.27 -18.32
C THR A 134 -22.48 -5.39 -19.24
N ASP A 135 -23.49 -4.75 -18.70
CA ASP A 135 -24.40 -3.84 -19.44
C ASP A 135 -23.93 -2.38 -19.42
N SER A 136 -22.85 -2.09 -18.68
CA SER A 136 -22.32 -0.73 -18.53
C SER A 136 -21.16 -0.42 -19.48
N SER A 137 -20.98 0.86 -19.82
CA SER A 137 -19.81 1.33 -20.57
C SER A 137 -18.47 1.17 -19.83
N ALA A 138 -18.49 0.82 -18.53
CA ALA A 138 -17.29 0.63 -17.73
C ALA A 138 -16.40 -0.52 -18.22
N THR A 139 -16.96 -1.49 -18.95
CA THR A 139 -16.22 -2.64 -19.50
C THR A 139 -15.84 -2.45 -20.98
N SER A 140 -16.15 -1.32 -21.59
CA SER A 140 -15.95 -1.06 -23.03
C SER A 140 -14.52 -0.66 -23.41
N SER A 141 -13.61 -0.51 -22.45
CA SER A 141 -12.21 -0.15 -22.73
C SER A 141 -11.48 -1.33 -23.37
N GLY A 142 -11.01 -1.16 -24.61
CA GLY A 142 -10.13 -2.14 -25.25
C GLY A 142 -8.81 -2.33 -24.50
N SER A 143 -8.15 -3.49 -24.71
CA SER A 143 -6.81 -3.72 -24.18
C SER A 143 -5.82 -2.69 -24.71
N PRO A 144 -4.76 -2.32 -23.95
CA PRO A 144 -3.74 -1.42 -24.44
C PRO A 144 -3.11 -1.93 -25.74
N ALA A 145 -3.14 -1.12 -26.81
CA ALA A 145 -2.55 -1.51 -28.09
C ALA A 145 -1.01 -1.44 -28.07
N GLU A 146 -0.45 -0.49 -27.32
CA GLU A 146 0.99 -0.27 -27.23
C GLU A 146 1.46 -0.19 -25.77
N TYR A 147 2.75 -0.51 -25.57
CA TYR A 147 3.41 -0.34 -24.27
C TYR A 147 3.62 1.15 -23.97
N LYS A 148 3.18 1.58 -22.79
CA LYS A 148 3.40 2.93 -22.29
C LYS A 148 3.91 2.91 -20.86
N LYS A 149 4.97 3.68 -20.62
CA LYS A 149 5.50 3.99 -19.30
C LYS A 149 4.91 5.32 -18.82
N TYR A 150 4.44 5.38 -17.56
CA TYR A 150 3.70 6.53 -17.07
C TYR A 150 4.59 7.63 -16.49
N PHE A 151 5.67 7.27 -15.78
CA PHE A 151 6.52 8.25 -15.10
C PHE A 151 7.98 7.78 -14.99
N SER A 152 8.88 8.70 -14.67
CA SER A 152 10.28 8.38 -14.39
C SER A 152 10.46 7.77 -13.01
N THR A 153 11.50 6.94 -12.84
CA THR A 153 11.80 6.32 -11.54
C THR A 153 12.15 7.37 -10.47
N PHE A 154 12.81 8.46 -10.85
CA PHE A 154 13.18 9.49 -9.89
C PHE A 154 11.97 10.32 -9.43
N ASP A 155 11.01 10.58 -10.31
CA ASP A 155 9.74 11.22 -9.94
C ASP A 155 8.96 10.34 -8.94
N PHE A 156 8.92 9.03 -9.19
CA PHE A 156 8.32 8.10 -8.25
C PHE A 156 9.02 8.10 -6.87
N LEU A 157 10.35 8.14 -6.87
CA LEU A 157 11.13 8.20 -5.62
C LEU A 157 10.91 9.51 -4.87
N ALA A 158 10.76 10.64 -5.59
CA ALA A 158 10.42 11.93 -5.00
C ALA A 158 9.08 11.90 -4.24
N ASN A 159 8.12 11.12 -4.72
CA ASN A 159 6.79 11.02 -4.11
C ASN A 159 6.75 10.27 -2.76
N HIS A 160 7.90 9.83 -2.26
CA HIS A 160 8.05 9.30 -0.90
C HIS A 160 8.45 10.34 0.14
N LEU A 161 8.73 11.58 -0.28
CA LEU A 161 9.15 12.66 0.63
C LEU A 161 7.97 13.20 1.44
N ALA A 162 8.28 13.81 2.58
CA ALA A 162 7.27 14.44 3.42
C ALA A 162 6.54 15.55 2.64
N SER A 163 5.25 15.74 2.89
CA SER A 163 4.45 16.77 2.22
C SER A 163 4.50 16.72 0.68
N SER A 164 4.71 15.53 0.10
CA SER A 164 4.56 15.36 -1.35
C SER A 164 3.10 15.61 -1.75
N GLU A 165 2.91 16.34 -2.84
CA GLU A 165 1.58 16.70 -3.32
C GLU A 165 0.77 15.44 -3.69
N PRO A 166 -0.41 15.24 -3.09
CA PRO A 166 -1.22 14.06 -3.38
C PRO A 166 -1.89 14.17 -4.75
N THR A 167 -1.82 13.09 -5.53
CA THR A 167 -2.66 12.93 -6.71
C THR A 167 -4.06 12.50 -6.26
N ILE A 168 -5.04 13.40 -6.38
CA ILE A 168 -6.42 13.18 -5.96
C ILE A 168 -7.26 12.78 -7.18
N ARG A 169 -7.46 13.71 -8.09
CA ARG A 169 -8.22 13.52 -9.33
C ARG A 169 -7.34 13.72 -10.53
N SER A 170 -7.29 12.76 -11.39
CA SER A 170 -6.62 12.86 -12.67
C SER A 170 -7.01 11.72 -13.59
N SER A 171 -7.36 12.04 -14.81
CA SER A 171 -7.43 11.10 -15.93
C SER A 171 -6.12 11.05 -16.72
N GLY A 172 -5.11 11.83 -16.31
CA GLY A 172 -3.79 11.88 -16.93
C GLY A 172 -2.96 10.63 -16.66
N THR A 173 -1.99 10.39 -17.54
CA THR A 173 -1.08 9.23 -17.46
C THR A 173 0.27 9.57 -16.85
N ASP A 174 0.54 10.83 -16.53
CA ASP A 174 1.80 11.37 -16.01
C ASP A 174 1.75 11.74 -14.53
N VAL A 175 0.74 11.27 -13.83
CA VAL A 175 0.56 11.46 -12.39
C VAL A 175 1.23 10.34 -11.59
N LEU A 176 1.59 10.63 -10.35
CA LEU A 176 2.33 9.72 -9.47
C LEU A 176 1.40 9.03 -8.46
N PRO A 177 1.69 7.78 -8.09
CA PRO A 177 0.94 7.10 -7.03
C PRO A 177 1.23 7.71 -5.65
N ASN A 178 0.21 7.74 -4.79
CA ASN A 178 0.31 8.24 -3.42
C ASN A 178 1.00 7.21 -2.51
N VAL A 179 2.32 7.28 -2.40
CA VAL A 179 3.16 6.26 -1.75
C VAL A 179 3.86 6.72 -0.47
N TYR A 180 3.76 7.99 -0.11
CA TYR A 180 4.33 8.52 1.13
C TYR A 180 3.81 7.74 2.36
N CYS A 181 4.72 7.32 3.22
CA CYS A 181 4.40 6.62 4.47
C CYS A 181 5.41 6.93 5.60
N GLY A 182 5.93 8.16 5.60
CA GLY A 182 6.83 8.69 6.60
C GLY A 182 8.31 8.62 6.22
N VAL A 183 9.05 9.68 6.52
CA VAL A 183 10.51 9.78 6.32
C VAL A 183 11.26 8.69 7.12
N LEU A 184 10.74 8.35 8.30
CA LEU A 184 11.27 7.24 9.10
C LEU A 184 11.36 5.94 8.28
N THR A 185 10.39 5.67 7.42
CA THR A 185 10.36 4.47 6.57
C THR A 185 11.52 4.47 5.58
N LEU A 186 11.86 5.63 4.99
CA LEU A 186 12.99 5.77 4.07
C LEU A 186 14.36 5.49 4.73
N LEU A 187 14.48 5.72 6.03
CA LEU A 187 15.68 5.38 6.80
C LEU A 187 15.70 3.89 7.21
N LEU A 188 14.55 3.32 7.54
CA LEU A 188 14.47 1.95 8.05
C LEU A 188 14.51 0.89 6.93
N VAL A 189 14.02 1.19 5.73
CA VAL A 189 14.06 0.24 4.59
C VAL A 189 15.49 -0.13 4.18
N PRO A 190 16.46 0.80 4.04
CA PRO A 190 17.87 0.42 3.85
C PRO A 190 18.41 -0.41 5.01
N LEU A 191 18.08 -0.07 6.26
CA LEU A 191 18.47 -0.88 7.41
C LEU A 191 17.91 -2.30 7.35
N PHE A 192 16.65 -2.49 6.89
CA PHE A 192 16.10 -3.82 6.64
C PHE A 192 16.99 -4.62 5.66
N LEU A 193 17.44 -4.00 4.57
CA LEU A 193 18.27 -4.66 3.57
C LEU A 193 19.65 -5.06 4.13
N PHE A 194 20.23 -4.25 5.00
CA PHE A 194 21.55 -4.52 5.59
C PHE A 194 21.48 -5.34 6.90
N CYS A 195 20.31 -5.56 7.49
CA CYS A 195 20.15 -6.30 8.74
C CYS A 195 20.62 -7.75 8.61
N LYS A 196 21.64 -8.13 9.38
CA LYS A 196 22.18 -9.50 9.38
C LYS A 196 21.25 -10.54 10.02
N LYS A 197 20.28 -10.11 10.83
CA LYS A 197 19.28 -10.98 11.49
C LYS A 197 18.14 -11.37 10.54
N ILE A 198 17.91 -10.60 9.49
CA ILE A 198 16.87 -10.88 8.49
C ILE A 198 17.49 -11.73 7.38
N LYS A 199 16.82 -12.83 7.04
CA LYS A 199 17.29 -13.77 6.02
C LYS A 199 17.33 -13.11 4.64
N THR A 200 18.38 -13.39 3.87
CA THR A 200 18.54 -12.83 2.52
C THR A 200 17.34 -13.11 1.60
N ARG A 201 16.78 -14.32 1.67
CA ARG A 201 15.58 -14.66 0.89
C ARG A 201 14.35 -13.82 1.26
N GLU A 202 14.19 -13.48 2.54
CA GLU A 202 13.13 -12.59 3.00
C GLU A 202 13.29 -11.20 2.40
N LYS A 203 14.49 -10.65 2.43
CA LYS A 203 14.83 -9.38 1.80
C LYS A 203 14.51 -9.39 0.30
N ILE A 204 14.96 -10.43 -0.41
CA ILE A 204 14.71 -10.60 -1.84
C ILE A 204 13.20 -10.68 -2.11
N SER A 205 12.45 -11.48 -1.33
CA SER A 205 11.02 -11.64 -1.52
C SER A 205 10.25 -10.31 -1.39
N TYR A 206 10.57 -9.50 -0.37
CA TYR A 206 9.95 -8.18 -0.19
C TYR A 206 10.38 -7.17 -1.27
N VAL A 207 11.65 -7.17 -1.67
CA VAL A 207 12.14 -6.31 -2.77
C VAL A 207 11.47 -6.68 -4.09
N CYS A 208 11.31 -7.97 -4.39
CA CYS A 208 10.59 -8.43 -5.58
C CYS A 208 9.12 -7.98 -5.54
N LEU A 209 8.46 -8.08 -4.39
CA LEU A 209 7.07 -7.60 -4.23
C LEU A 209 6.96 -6.09 -4.49
N LEU A 210 7.86 -5.28 -3.92
CA LEU A 210 7.92 -3.84 -4.21
C LEU A 210 8.20 -3.56 -5.70
N GLY A 211 9.08 -4.35 -6.32
CA GLY A 211 9.37 -4.24 -7.74
C GLY A 211 8.16 -4.52 -8.63
N VAL A 212 7.38 -5.57 -8.30
CA VAL A 212 6.13 -5.89 -9.00
C VAL A 212 5.12 -4.76 -8.84
N LEU A 213 4.96 -4.20 -7.63
CA LEU A 213 4.05 -3.08 -7.39
C LEU A 213 4.49 -1.81 -8.14
N TYR A 214 5.80 -1.49 -8.12
CA TYR A 214 6.35 -0.39 -8.89
C TYR A 214 6.06 -0.52 -10.40
N LEU A 215 6.30 -1.71 -10.97
CA LEU A 215 5.98 -2.00 -12.36
C LEU A 215 4.48 -1.89 -12.62
N SER A 216 3.64 -2.30 -11.66
CA SER A 216 2.18 -2.21 -11.74
C SER A 216 1.69 -0.76 -11.77
N PHE A 217 2.40 0.17 -11.11
CA PHE A 217 2.10 1.60 -11.23
C PHE A 217 2.57 2.18 -12.57
N ASN A 218 3.73 1.76 -13.06
CA ASN A 218 4.43 2.43 -14.15
C ASN A 218 4.14 1.86 -15.54
N MET A 219 3.59 0.64 -15.63
CA MET A 219 3.28 -0.04 -16.89
C MET A 219 1.77 -0.09 -17.15
N ASN A 220 1.34 0.43 -18.30
CA ASN A 220 -0.08 0.48 -18.66
C ASN A 220 -0.76 -0.90 -18.68
N TYR A 221 -0.09 -1.96 -19.15
CA TYR A 221 -0.64 -3.32 -19.14
C TYR A 221 -0.94 -3.83 -17.73
N LEU A 222 0.00 -3.65 -16.79
CA LEU A 222 -0.21 -4.07 -15.41
C LEU A 222 -1.26 -3.19 -14.73
N ASN A 223 -1.21 -1.88 -14.95
CA ASN A 223 -2.22 -0.95 -14.42
C ASN A 223 -3.63 -1.33 -14.90
N PHE A 224 -3.78 -1.70 -16.17
CA PHE A 224 -5.04 -2.20 -16.75
C PHE A 224 -5.55 -3.46 -16.03
N VAL A 225 -4.66 -4.44 -15.75
CA VAL A 225 -5.02 -5.64 -14.98
C VAL A 225 -5.48 -5.29 -13.57
N TRP A 226 -4.76 -4.39 -12.86
CA TRP A 226 -5.13 -3.98 -11.51
C TRP A 226 -6.49 -3.29 -11.43
N HIS A 227 -6.91 -2.63 -12.50
CA HIS A 227 -8.20 -1.92 -12.57
C HIS A 227 -9.34 -2.76 -13.16
N GLY A 228 -9.20 -4.10 -13.21
CA GLY A 228 -10.26 -4.99 -13.69
C GLY A 228 -10.42 -4.97 -15.20
N PHE A 229 -9.30 -4.90 -15.92
CA PHE A 229 -9.23 -4.88 -17.37
C PHE A 229 -9.90 -3.66 -18.02
N HIS A 230 -9.80 -2.50 -17.35
CA HIS A 230 -10.15 -1.20 -17.91
C HIS A 230 -9.19 -0.12 -17.42
N PHE A 231 -9.20 1.04 -18.06
CA PHE A 231 -8.46 2.20 -17.56
C PHE A 231 -9.35 3.03 -16.63
N PRO A 232 -8.84 3.47 -15.46
CA PRO A 232 -9.60 4.35 -14.60
C PRO A 232 -9.82 5.70 -15.31
N ASN A 233 -11.06 6.19 -15.34
CA ASN A 233 -11.39 7.51 -15.87
C ASN A 233 -10.89 8.63 -14.96
N ASP A 234 -10.73 8.33 -13.66
CA ASP A 234 -10.29 9.25 -12.61
C ASP A 234 -9.75 8.44 -11.42
N LEU A 235 -9.15 9.10 -10.42
CA LEU A 235 -8.68 8.49 -9.18
C LEU A 235 -7.69 7.32 -9.42
N PRO A 236 -6.49 7.61 -9.96
CA PRO A 236 -5.52 6.59 -10.36
C PRO A 236 -4.87 5.91 -9.13
N TYR A 237 -4.25 4.75 -9.36
CA TYR A 237 -3.43 4.03 -8.37
C TYR A 237 -4.14 3.70 -7.06
N ARG A 238 -5.39 3.26 -7.13
CA ARG A 238 -6.24 2.92 -5.97
C ARG A 238 -5.66 1.85 -5.06
N PHE A 239 -4.64 1.13 -5.50
CA PHE A 239 -3.92 0.09 -4.74
C PHE A 239 -2.60 0.57 -4.13
N SER A 240 -2.28 1.89 -4.16
CA SER A 240 -0.98 2.40 -3.67
C SER A 240 -0.78 2.22 -2.16
N PHE A 241 -1.85 2.14 -1.36
CA PHE A 241 -1.74 1.83 0.08
C PHE A 241 -1.10 0.45 0.35
N MET A 242 -1.22 -0.50 -0.58
CA MET A 242 -0.59 -1.82 -0.45
C MET A 242 0.93 -1.71 -0.52
N TYR A 243 1.45 -0.83 -1.38
CA TYR A 243 2.87 -0.54 -1.47
C TYR A 243 3.40 0.10 -0.19
N SER A 244 2.71 1.13 0.31
CA SER A 244 3.05 1.78 1.59
C SER A 244 3.03 0.78 2.75
N PHE A 245 2.07 -0.14 2.78
CA PHE A 245 2.02 -1.21 3.78
C PHE A 245 3.25 -2.12 3.74
N VAL A 246 3.68 -2.55 2.54
CA VAL A 246 4.88 -3.38 2.38
C VAL A 246 6.13 -2.66 2.89
N LEU A 247 6.30 -1.38 2.54
CA LEU A 247 7.40 -0.56 3.05
C LEU A 247 7.39 -0.49 4.59
N LEU A 248 6.21 -0.28 5.18
CA LEU A 248 6.06 -0.22 6.64
C LEU A 248 6.34 -1.55 7.33
N VAL A 249 5.98 -2.68 6.71
CA VAL A 249 6.36 -4.02 7.22
C VAL A 249 7.87 -4.19 7.21
N MET A 250 8.56 -3.80 6.14
CA MET A 250 10.03 -3.84 6.06
C MET A 250 10.66 -2.92 7.10
N ALA A 251 10.17 -1.69 7.24
CA ALA A 251 10.62 -0.72 8.22
C ALA A 251 10.42 -1.24 9.67
N TYR A 252 9.27 -1.81 9.97
CA TYR A 252 9.00 -2.41 11.28
C TYR A 252 9.97 -3.56 11.60
N LYS A 253 10.23 -4.44 10.63
CA LYS A 253 11.21 -5.52 10.78
C LYS A 253 12.63 -5.00 11.04
N ALA A 254 13.03 -3.87 10.48
CA ALA A 254 14.30 -3.22 10.82
C ALA A 254 14.26 -2.61 12.22
N LEU A 255 13.17 -1.94 12.59
CA LEU A 255 13.03 -1.26 13.87
C LEU A 255 13.12 -2.20 15.06
N ILE A 256 12.51 -3.39 15.00
CA ILE A 256 12.63 -4.40 16.08
C ILE A 256 14.07 -4.90 16.27
N HIS A 257 14.91 -4.77 15.26
CA HIS A 257 16.34 -5.12 15.29
C HIS A 257 17.27 -3.91 15.48
N ILE A 258 16.73 -2.74 15.85
CA ILE A 258 17.52 -1.51 15.92
C ILE A 258 18.74 -1.61 16.85
N LYS A 259 18.66 -2.43 17.89
CA LYS A 259 19.75 -2.68 18.84
C LYS A 259 20.87 -3.54 18.27
N ASP A 260 20.63 -4.26 17.19
CA ASP A 260 21.62 -5.10 16.51
C ASP A 260 22.52 -4.31 15.55
N PHE A 261 22.14 -3.07 15.21
CA PHE A 261 22.92 -2.20 14.34
C PHE A 261 24.00 -1.42 15.12
N SER A 262 25.10 -1.14 14.45
CA SER A 262 26.11 -0.21 14.95
C SER A 262 25.66 1.25 14.77
N GLY A 263 26.19 2.17 15.58
CA GLY A 263 25.93 3.61 15.39
C GLY A 263 26.43 4.12 14.04
N LYS A 264 27.46 3.49 13.46
CA LYS A 264 27.97 3.81 12.12
C LYS A 264 26.98 3.42 11.02
N GLU A 265 26.31 2.26 11.14
CA GLU A 265 25.31 1.82 10.18
C GLU A 265 24.09 2.75 10.17
N ILE A 266 23.62 3.19 11.34
CA ILE A 266 22.53 4.17 11.45
C ILE A 266 22.94 5.52 10.83
N LEU A 267 24.16 5.99 11.09
CA LEU A 267 24.67 7.21 10.51
C LEU A 267 24.83 7.10 8.98
N ALA A 268 25.35 5.96 8.51
CA ALA A 268 25.47 5.70 7.07
C ALA A 268 24.11 5.74 6.35
N THR A 269 23.04 5.26 7.01
CA THR A 269 21.68 5.36 6.46
C THR A 269 21.23 6.83 6.37
N GLY A 270 21.56 7.65 7.38
CA GLY A 270 21.30 9.09 7.34
C GLY A 270 22.06 9.80 6.22
N LEU A 271 23.34 9.47 6.02
CA LEU A 271 24.12 10.01 4.91
C LEU A 271 23.59 9.53 3.54
N GLY A 272 23.18 8.25 3.44
CA GLY A 272 22.52 7.71 2.26
C GLY A 272 21.20 8.42 1.96
N PHE A 273 20.44 8.76 2.99
CA PHE A 273 19.20 9.55 2.85
C PHE A 273 19.50 10.99 2.38
N ALA A 274 20.54 11.64 2.91
CA ALA A 274 20.95 12.96 2.44
C ALA A 274 21.37 12.92 0.96
N LEU A 275 22.15 11.92 0.55
CA LEU A 275 22.48 11.71 -0.85
C LEU A 275 21.24 11.45 -1.71
N PHE A 276 20.31 10.65 -1.21
CA PHE A 276 19.02 10.39 -1.88
C PHE A 276 18.26 11.69 -2.13
N LEU A 277 18.16 12.60 -1.15
CA LEU A 277 17.50 13.90 -1.31
C LEU A 277 18.17 14.74 -2.41
N VAL A 278 19.51 14.81 -2.43
CA VAL A 278 20.25 15.54 -3.47
C VAL A 278 20.00 14.93 -4.85
N LEU A 279 20.04 13.60 -4.98
CA LEU A 279 19.80 12.92 -6.26
C LEU A 279 18.38 13.14 -6.76
N VAL A 280 17.40 13.01 -5.88
CA VAL A 280 16.01 13.21 -6.23
C VAL A 280 15.77 14.67 -6.65
N GLU A 281 16.25 15.65 -5.91
CA GLU A 281 16.14 17.08 -6.25
C GLU A 281 16.75 17.41 -7.62
N LYS A 282 17.92 16.80 -7.96
CA LYS A 282 18.63 17.12 -9.20
C LYS A 282 18.14 16.38 -10.44
N ILE A 283 17.56 15.18 -10.29
CA ILE A 283 17.24 14.29 -11.41
C ILE A 283 15.73 14.26 -11.70
N THR A 284 14.87 14.55 -10.72
CA THR A 284 13.42 14.55 -10.96
C THR A 284 13.02 15.59 -12.02
N SER A 285 12.07 15.22 -12.85
CA SER A 285 11.48 16.12 -13.85
C SER A 285 10.46 17.08 -13.26
N LYS A 286 9.94 16.78 -12.07
CA LYS A 286 8.96 17.59 -11.35
C LYS A 286 9.64 18.44 -10.29
N ASN A 287 9.19 19.67 -10.14
CA ASN A 287 9.70 20.54 -9.08
C ASN A 287 9.24 20.01 -7.72
N ILE A 288 10.22 19.69 -6.84
CA ILE A 288 9.93 19.30 -5.47
C ILE A 288 9.79 20.59 -4.66
N GLY A 289 8.66 20.78 -4.00
CA GLY A 289 8.43 21.97 -3.18
C GLY A 289 9.46 22.10 -2.04
N ASP A 290 9.89 23.32 -1.76
CA ASP A 290 10.85 23.62 -0.68
C ASP A 290 10.38 23.08 0.68
N MET A 291 9.09 23.09 0.94
CA MET A 291 8.50 22.52 2.15
C MET A 291 8.73 21.00 2.23
N SER A 292 8.59 20.29 1.12
CA SER A 292 8.80 18.83 1.07
C SER A 292 10.26 18.47 1.38
N LEU A 293 11.21 19.17 0.78
CA LEU A 293 12.63 18.99 1.07
C LEU A 293 12.97 19.38 2.51
N GLY A 294 12.50 20.55 2.95
CA GLY A 294 12.78 21.08 4.31
C GLY A 294 12.26 20.13 5.40
N LEU A 295 11.01 19.69 5.32
CA LEU A 295 10.44 18.74 6.28
C LEU A 295 11.17 17.39 6.23
N SER A 296 11.50 16.90 5.03
CA SER A 296 12.23 15.63 4.89
C SER A 296 13.62 15.69 5.52
N ILE A 297 14.34 16.82 5.40
CA ILE A 297 15.64 17.03 6.06
C ILE A 297 15.47 17.09 7.58
N ILE A 298 14.55 17.89 8.10
CA ILE A 298 14.33 18.08 9.53
C ILE A 298 13.98 16.77 10.21
N PHE A 299 12.97 16.05 9.67
CA PHE A 299 12.56 14.77 10.21
C PHE A 299 13.60 13.68 9.99
N GLY A 300 14.31 13.68 8.85
CA GLY A 300 15.40 12.75 8.57
C GLY A 300 16.52 12.84 9.62
N VAL A 301 16.99 14.05 9.93
CA VAL A 301 17.98 14.28 10.99
C VAL A 301 17.43 13.87 12.35
N GLY A 302 16.21 14.29 12.68
CA GLY A 302 15.55 13.91 13.96
C GLY A 302 15.47 12.41 14.15
N TYR A 303 15.05 11.66 13.12
CA TYR A 303 14.95 10.20 13.19
C TYR A 303 16.31 9.52 13.31
N VAL A 304 17.34 9.98 12.62
CA VAL A 304 18.70 9.42 12.79
C VAL A 304 19.15 9.56 14.24
N LEU A 305 18.92 10.71 14.88
CA LEU A 305 19.22 10.93 16.30
C LEU A 305 18.40 10.00 17.21
N ILE A 306 17.08 9.92 16.99
CA ILE A 306 16.20 9.06 17.78
C ILE A 306 16.56 7.58 17.62
N LEU A 307 16.85 7.09 16.42
CA LEU A 307 17.29 5.71 16.18
C LEU A 307 18.62 5.40 16.90
N ARG A 308 19.53 6.36 16.97
CA ARG A 308 20.76 6.23 17.78
C ARG A 308 20.46 6.13 19.27
N LEU A 309 19.56 6.96 19.80
CA LEU A 309 19.13 6.91 21.20
C LEU A 309 18.42 5.58 21.52
N LEU A 310 17.55 5.07 20.64
CA LEU A 310 16.88 3.77 20.81
C LEU A 310 17.86 2.60 20.85
N LYS A 311 18.94 2.69 20.08
CA LYS A 311 20.01 1.68 20.09
C LYS A 311 20.79 1.69 21.39
N ASP A 312 21.05 2.87 21.95
CA ASP A 312 21.89 3.04 23.12
C ASP A 312 21.16 2.60 24.40
N LYS A 313 21.73 1.61 25.13
CA LYS A 313 21.15 1.11 26.38
C LYS A 313 21.19 2.12 27.53
N LYS A 314 21.91 3.24 27.38
CA LYS A 314 22.03 4.30 28.39
C LYS A 314 20.71 5.02 28.63
N TYR A 315 19.84 5.07 27.61
CA TYR A 315 18.58 5.79 27.67
C TYR A 315 17.41 4.86 27.94
N GLN A 316 16.42 5.38 28.67
CA GLN A 316 15.19 4.64 28.94
C GLN A 316 14.40 4.44 27.65
N ALA A 317 14.26 3.19 27.21
CA ALA A 317 13.64 2.87 25.91
C ALA A 317 12.19 3.40 25.78
N SER A 318 11.43 3.45 26.88
CA SER A 318 10.08 4.00 26.89
C SER A 318 10.05 5.51 26.56
N ALA A 319 10.95 6.29 27.15
CA ALA A 319 11.04 7.72 26.90
C ALA A 319 11.41 8.02 25.44
N VAL A 320 12.40 7.27 24.90
CA VAL A 320 12.82 7.43 23.50
C VAL A 320 11.71 6.94 22.54
N SER A 321 10.93 5.93 22.92
CA SER A 321 9.78 5.47 22.12
C SER A 321 8.64 6.52 22.10
N ILE A 322 8.41 7.21 23.22
CA ILE A 322 7.46 8.34 23.27
C ILE A 322 7.95 9.48 22.37
N LEU A 323 9.24 9.81 22.44
CA LEU A 323 9.83 10.82 21.56
C LEU A 323 9.67 10.46 20.10
N LEU A 324 9.91 9.20 19.73
CA LEU A 324 9.67 8.69 18.37
C LEU A 324 8.21 8.86 17.97
N LEU A 325 7.27 8.49 18.84
CA LEU A 325 5.85 8.64 18.59
C LEU A 325 5.45 10.12 18.38
N CYS A 326 5.93 11.02 19.24
CA CYS A 326 5.70 12.46 19.09
C CYS A 326 6.26 12.99 17.77
N THR A 327 7.47 12.57 17.40
CA THR A 327 8.11 13.00 16.13
C THR A 327 7.32 12.51 14.92
N VAL A 328 6.87 11.25 14.91
CA VAL A 328 6.02 10.68 13.86
C VAL A 328 4.70 11.44 13.76
N THR A 329 4.06 11.75 14.88
CA THR A 329 2.81 12.50 14.90
C THR A 329 3.01 13.93 14.38
N SER A 330 4.12 14.58 14.75
CA SER A 330 4.47 15.93 14.27
C SER A 330 4.77 15.94 12.78
N GLU A 331 5.48 14.92 12.26
CA GLU A 331 5.73 14.77 10.82
C GLU A 331 4.43 14.70 10.04
N ILE A 332 3.50 13.83 10.48
CA ILE A 332 2.21 13.65 9.85
C ILE A 332 1.38 14.92 9.92
N ALA A 333 1.33 15.58 11.08
CA ALA A 333 0.57 16.81 11.26
C ALA A 333 1.09 17.91 10.34
N LEU A 334 2.39 18.15 10.31
CA LEU A 334 2.99 19.20 9.49
C LEU A 334 3.00 18.86 8.00
N GLY A 335 3.29 17.60 7.65
CA GLY A 335 3.38 17.16 6.25
C GLY A 335 2.04 17.09 5.55
N ASN A 336 0.96 16.78 6.27
CA ASN A 336 -0.35 16.52 5.67
C ASN A 336 -1.32 17.71 5.81
N THR A 337 -1.10 18.63 6.75
CA THR A 337 -2.06 19.71 7.06
C THR A 337 -2.45 20.52 5.82
N ASN A 338 -1.50 20.81 4.95
CA ASN A 338 -1.75 21.59 3.73
C ASN A 338 -2.59 20.84 2.69
N HIS A 339 -2.64 19.51 2.78
CA HIS A 339 -3.33 18.67 1.81
C HIS A 339 -4.75 18.27 2.26
N TYR A 340 -5.08 18.43 3.56
CA TYR A 340 -6.44 18.20 4.07
C TYR A 340 -7.39 19.38 3.81
N SER A 341 -6.89 20.54 3.43
CA SER A 341 -7.72 21.75 3.28
C SER A 341 -8.39 21.78 1.89
N MET A 342 -9.37 20.92 1.67
CA MET A 342 -10.44 21.25 0.73
C MET A 342 -11.35 22.32 1.39
N ASN A 343 -10.79 23.45 1.76
CA ASN A 343 -11.55 24.59 2.27
C ASN A 343 -12.25 25.24 1.08
N GLN A 344 -13.48 24.85 0.86
CA GLN A 344 -14.38 25.60 0.00
C GLN A 344 -14.88 26.82 0.79
N ASN A 345 -14.67 28.02 0.26
CA ASN A 345 -15.25 29.21 0.85
C ASN A 345 -16.77 29.04 0.87
N LYS A 346 -17.41 29.31 2.02
CA LYS A 346 -18.88 29.19 2.18
C LYS A 346 -19.61 29.96 1.09
N THR A 347 -19.13 31.13 0.71
CA THR A 347 -19.70 31.96 -0.35
C THR A 347 -19.69 31.24 -1.71
N ASN A 348 -18.57 30.59 -2.06
CA ASN A 348 -18.47 29.82 -3.31
C ASN A 348 -19.31 28.54 -3.27
N TYR A 349 -19.45 27.93 -2.09
CA TYR A 349 -20.27 26.73 -1.92
C TYR A 349 -21.77 27.02 -2.09
N THR A 350 -22.20 28.23 -1.70
CA THR A 350 -23.60 28.63 -1.76
C THR A 350 -23.91 29.60 -2.90
N SER A 351 -22.95 29.88 -3.81
CA SER A 351 -23.12 30.86 -4.90
C SER A 351 -24.34 30.56 -5.79
N ASP A 352 -24.57 29.30 -6.09
CA ASP A 352 -25.61 28.89 -7.03
C ASP A 352 -26.93 28.50 -6.32
N TYR A 353 -27.00 28.74 -5.00
CA TYR A 353 -28.17 28.32 -4.20
C TYR A 353 -29.42 29.12 -4.52
N ASP A 354 -29.27 30.38 -4.82
CA ASP A 354 -30.38 31.26 -5.18
C ASP A 354 -30.89 30.94 -6.60
N ASP A 355 -29.99 30.61 -7.53
CA ASP A 355 -30.35 30.14 -8.87
C ASP A 355 -31.08 28.79 -8.81
N PHE A 356 -30.61 27.88 -7.97
CA PHE A 356 -31.30 26.63 -7.74
C PHE A 356 -32.70 26.82 -7.12
N ARG A 357 -32.86 27.75 -6.19
CA ARG A 357 -34.18 28.09 -5.61
C ARG A 357 -35.12 28.66 -6.67
N THR A 358 -34.63 29.50 -7.52
CA THR A 358 -35.41 30.10 -8.62
C THR A 358 -35.87 29.02 -9.59
N LEU A 359 -34.95 28.16 -10.02
CA LEU A 359 -35.27 27.03 -10.91
C LEU A 359 -36.27 26.06 -10.25
N LYS A 360 -36.11 25.76 -8.96
CA LYS A 360 -37.05 24.93 -8.24
C LYS A 360 -38.45 25.54 -8.19
N LYS A 361 -38.56 26.85 -7.96
CA LYS A 361 -39.84 27.54 -7.93
C LYS A 361 -40.52 27.52 -9.31
N GLU A 362 -39.77 27.73 -10.39
CA GLU A 362 -40.26 27.63 -11.75
C GLU A 362 -40.75 26.20 -12.08
N LEU A 363 -40.04 25.17 -11.57
CA LEU A 363 -40.49 23.77 -11.76
C LEU A 363 -41.73 23.45 -10.92
N ASP A 364 -41.81 23.93 -9.67
CA ASP A 364 -43.01 23.76 -8.84
C ASP A 364 -44.24 24.48 -9.45
N ASP A 365 -44.05 25.60 -10.13
CA ASP A 365 -45.10 26.32 -10.85
C ASP A 365 -45.48 25.64 -12.20
N TYR A 366 -44.59 24.81 -12.76
CA TYR A 366 -44.82 24.07 -14.01
C TYR A 366 -45.58 22.75 -13.84
N ASP A 367 -45.67 22.24 -12.62
CA ASP A 367 -46.27 20.93 -12.26
C ASP A 367 -47.82 21.00 -12.24
N GLY A 368 -48.40 21.89 -12.96
CA GLY A 368 -49.82 22.17 -12.89
C GLY A 368 -50.66 21.85 -14.15
N ASN A 369 -50.09 21.28 -15.23
CA ASN A 369 -50.90 20.88 -16.39
C ASN A 369 -50.25 19.78 -17.23
#